data_866a9a30b5cca51a47eb0c7dc7eb7cfd
#
_entry.id   866a9a30b5cca51a47eb0c7dc7eb7cfd
#
_cell.length_a   1.000
_cell.length_b   1.000
_cell.length_c   1.000
_cell.angle_alpha   90.00
_cell.angle_beta   90.00
_cell.angle_gamma   90.00
#
_symmetry.space_group_name_H-M   'P 1'
#
loop_
_entity.id
_entity.type
_entity.pdbx_description
1 polymer ?
#
loop_
_entity_poly.entity_id
_entity_poly.type
_entity_poly.pdbx_seq_one_letter_code
_entity_poly.pdbx_strand_id
1 'polypeptide(L)'
;IPATINQAIAALVLEEAATSCKPYVKLFLLKSYNDMRNQASGGVQPNLNLQIIRSIVIPIPPLYEQQVITDTLSVQLETIEEQMTAIDLSLKQSTAQRQNILRAAFSGQLVPQDPHDEPASALLERIRAERVAQGAVKKSRGRKAKEAA
;
A
#
# COMPACT_ATOMS: atom_id res chain seq x y z
N ILE A 1 19.08 29.85 9.07
CA ILE A 1 18.82 29.97 7.62
C ILE A 1 17.47 30.65 7.49
N PRO A 2 17.36 31.82 6.84
CA PRO A 2 16.07 32.44 6.58
C PRO A 2 15.29 31.54 5.61
N ALA A 3 14.17 30.99 6.08
CA ALA A 3 13.29 30.17 5.28
C ALA A 3 11.98 30.92 5.04
N THR A 4 11.56 31.00 3.79
CA THR A 4 10.23 31.51 3.43
C THR A 4 9.25 30.36 3.48
N ILE A 5 8.23 30.47 4.32
CA ILE A 5 7.12 29.52 4.40
C ILE A 5 5.88 30.09 3.71
N ASN A 6 5.12 29.24 3.05
CA ASN A 6 3.85 29.64 2.46
C ASN A 6 2.72 29.67 3.51
N GLN A 7 1.54 30.15 3.12
CA GLN A 7 0.37 30.29 3.99
C GLN A 7 -0.16 28.96 4.57
N ALA A 8 0.28 27.82 4.03
CA ALA A 8 -0.15 26.49 4.48
C ALA A 8 0.72 25.89 5.58
N ILE A 9 1.76 26.61 6.03
CA ILE A 9 2.70 26.14 7.04
C ILE A 9 2.58 27.04 8.28
N ALA A 10 2.35 26.44 9.44
CA ALA A 10 2.41 27.09 10.74
C ALA A 10 3.64 26.61 11.51
N ALA A 11 4.43 27.56 12.01
CA ALA A 11 5.56 27.28 12.88
C ALA A 11 5.14 27.41 14.33
N LEU A 12 5.40 26.37 15.15
CA LEU A 12 5.27 26.39 16.60
C LEU A 12 6.63 26.69 17.20
N VAL A 13 6.77 27.86 17.79
CA VAL A 13 7.99 28.29 18.47
C VAL A 13 7.78 28.17 19.96
N LEU A 14 8.60 27.35 20.62
CA LEU A 14 8.60 27.24 22.07
C LEU A 14 9.44 28.37 22.65
N GLU A 15 8.97 28.94 23.76
CA GLU A 15 9.77 29.88 24.55
C GLU A 15 11.04 29.20 25.06
N GLU A 16 12.09 29.98 25.32
CA GLU A 16 13.41 29.50 25.71
C GLU A 16 13.37 28.58 26.93
N ALA A 17 12.55 28.94 27.92
CA ALA A 17 12.34 28.15 29.13
C ALA A 17 11.64 26.78 28.87
N ALA A 18 10.93 26.64 27.75
CA ALA A 18 10.21 25.42 27.38
C ALA A 18 10.94 24.58 26.33
N THR A 19 12.16 24.94 25.94
CA THR A 19 12.89 24.24 24.84
C THR A 19 13.18 22.79 25.20
N SER A 20 13.37 22.45 26.46
CA SER A 20 13.57 21.08 26.95
C SER A 20 12.34 20.17 26.71
N CYS A 21 11.14 20.76 26.63
CA CYS A 21 9.89 20.02 26.35
C CYS A 21 9.68 19.70 24.86
N LYS A 22 10.52 20.18 23.96
CA LYS A 22 10.35 20.08 22.51
C LYS A 22 10.15 18.63 22.00
N PRO A 23 10.92 17.62 22.42
CA PRO A 23 10.71 16.24 22.00
C PRO A 23 9.34 15.71 22.42
N TYR A 24 8.95 15.95 23.67
CA TYR A 24 7.66 15.55 24.20
C TYR A 24 6.48 16.20 23.45
N VAL A 25 6.55 17.51 23.26
CA VAL A 25 5.54 18.27 22.50
C VAL A 25 5.40 17.75 21.08
N LYS A 26 6.51 17.43 20.40
CA LYS A 26 6.50 16.83 19.07
C LYS A 26 5.72 15.50 19.05
N LEU A 27 5.98 14.60 20.00
CA LEU A 27 5.30 13.31 20.08
C LEU A 27 3.82 13.47 20.41
N PHE A 28 3.47 14.40 21.30
CA PHE A 28 2.08 14.71 21.61
C PHE A 28 1.31 15.21 20.38
N LEU A 29 1.91 16.11 19.60
CA LEU A 29 1.32 16.62 18.38
C LEU A 29 1.17 15.55 17.30
N LEU A 30 2.12 14.64 17.18
CA LEU A 30 2.02 13.47 16.28
C LEU A 30 0.85 12.56 16.66
N LYS A 31 0.67 12.24 17.94
CA LYS A 31 -0.48 11.49 18.45
C LYS A 31 -1.80 12.19 18.12
N SER A 32 -1.86 13.50 18.32
CA SER A 32 -3.06 14.30 18.17
C SER A 32 -3.34 14.69 16.72
N TYR A 33 -2.49 14.32 15.76
CA TYR A 33 -2.59 14.71 14.36
C TYR A 33 -3.94 14.33 13.72
N ASN A 34 -4.39 13.09 13.94
CA ASN A 34 -5.66 12.63 13.37
C ASN A 34 -6.86 13.34 13.98
N ASP A 35 -6.84 13.59 15.29
CA ASP A 35 -7.90 14.30 15.99
C ASP A 35 -8.01 15.74 15.50
N MET A 36 -6.86 16.41 15.34
CA MET A 36 -6.80 17.77 14.77
C MET A 36 -7.29 17.80 13.33
N ARG A 37 -6.92 16.82 12.52
CA ARG A 37 -7.35 16.70 11.13
C ARG A 37 -8.87 16.49 11.01
N ASN A 38 -9.45 15.70 11.91
CA ASN A 38 -10.90 15.47 11.95
C ASN A 38 -11.68 16.71 12.40
N GLN A 39 -11.06 17.56 13.21
CA GLN A 39 -11.66 18.86 13.62
C GLN A 39 -11.53 19.93 12.53
N ALA A 40 -10.63 19.76 11.57
CA ALA A 40 -10.52 20.63 10.42
C ALA A 40 -11.72 20.42 9.51
N SER A 41 -12.80 21.17 9.75
CA SER A 41 -14.05 21.03 9.05
C SER A 41 -14.04 21.69 7.67
N GLY A 42 -14.62 20.99 6.70
CA GLY A 42 -15.24 21.57 5.51
C GLY A 42 -14.34 21.72 4.30
N GLY A 43 -14.68 20.98 3.24
CA GLY A 43 -14.10 21.13 1.90
C GLY A 43 -13.17 19.99 1.47
N VAL A 44 -12.81 20.01 0.21
CA VAL A 44 -11.97 18.98 -0.44
C VAL A 44 -10.58 18.86 0.17
N GLN A 45 -10.12 19.85 0.93
CA GLN A 45 -8.87 19.82 1.70
C GLN A 45 -9.14 20.33 3.13
N PRO A 46 -9.00 19.46 4.15
CA PRO A 46 -9.08 19.88 5.55
C PRO A 46 -7.83 20.70 5.91
N ASN A 47 -7.99 22.01 5.99
CA ASN A 47 -6.93 22.92 6.43
C ASN A 47 -7.07 23.19 7.94
N LEU A 48 -5.99 22.97 8.68
CA LEU A 48 -5.87 23.41 10.07
C LEU A 48 -5.74 24.93 10.09
N ASN A 49 -6.72 25.62 10.66
CA ASN A 49 -6.61 27.06 10.87
C ASN A 49 -5.83 27.38 12.16
N LEU A 50 -5.33 28.60 12.26
CA LEU A 50 -4.56 29.05 13.43
C LEU A 50 -5.36 28.99 14.74
N GLN A 51 -6.68 29.10 14.68
CA GLN A 51 -7.53 29.03 15.86
C GLN A 51 -7.55 27.61 16.45
N ILE A 52 -7.64 26.56 15.59
CA ILE A 52 -7.54 25.17 16.02
C ILE A 52 -6.18 24.92 16.65
N ILE A 53 -5.09 25.39 16.02
CA ILE A 53 -3.75 25.22 16.56
C ILE A 53 -3.61 25.89 17.93
N ARG A 54 -4.15 27.07 18.11
CA ARG A 54 -4.11 27.80 19.40
C ARG A 54 -4.99 27.17 20.48
N SER A 55 -5.99 26.39 20.11
CA SER A 55 -6.86 25.69 21.08
C SER A 55 -6.30 24.37 21.58
N ILE A 56 -5.15 23.93 21.06
CA ILE A 56 -4.52 22.67 21.48
C ILE A 56 -4.01 22.82 22.91
N VAL A 57 -4.55 22.02 23.82
CA VAL A 57 -4.09 21.92 25.20
C VAL A 57 -3.11 20.75 25.31
N ILE A 58 -1.87 21.05 25.66
CA ILE A 58 -0.81 20.04 25.82
C ILE A 58 -0.59 19.86 27.34
N PRO A 59 -0.86 18.65 27.89
CA PRO A 59 -0.53 18.36 29.26
C PRO A 59 1.01 18.29 29.41
N ILE A 60 1.57 19.05 30.35
CA ILE A 60 3.01 19.11 30.59
C ILE A 60 3.33 18.42 31.93
N PRO A 61 3.75 17.14 31.92
CA PRO A 61 4.20 16.46 33.12
C PRO A 61 5.60 16.98 33.57
N PRO A 62 6.08 16.58 34.74
CA PRO A 62 7.43 16.90 35.17
C PRO A 62 8.48 16.47 34.16
N LEU A 63 9.61 17.20 34.11
CA LEU A 63 10.64 17.02 33.07
C LEU A 63 11.18 15.57 33.01
N TYR A 64 11.37 14.95 34.18
CA TYR A 64 11.79 13.54 34.24
C TYR A 64 10.79 12.60 33.57
N GLU A 65 9.52 12.79 33.82
CA GLU A 65 8.45 11.98 33.18
C GLU A 65 8.39 12.20 31.67
N GLN A 66 8.54 13.45 31.23
CA GLN A 66 8.65 13.75 29.79
C GLN A 66 9.79 12.98 29.13
N GLN A 67 10.95 12.92 29.79
CA GLN A 67 12.12 12.21 29.26
C GLN A 67 11.84 10.72 29.16
N VAL A 68 11.31 10.10 30.22
CA VAL A 68 10.96 8.66 30.21
C VAL A 68 9.95 8.34 29.09
N ILE A 69 8.92 9.16 28.93
CA ILE A 69 7.92 9.00 27.84
C ILE A 69 8.60 9.10 26.48
N THR A 70 9.43 10.12 26.30
CA THR A 70 10.09 10.38 25.00
C THR A 70 11.02 9.24 24.62
N ASP A 71 11.86 8.79 25.55
CA ASP A 71 12.81 7.70 25.30
C ASP A 71 12.10 6.38 25.01
N THR A 72 11.08 6.05 25.82
CA THR A 72 10.30 4.83 25.63
C THR A 72 9.59 4.82 24.28
N LEU A 73 8.92 5.91 23.92
CA LEU A 73 8.20 6.01 22.65
C LEU A 73 9.15 6.01 21.46
N SER A 74 10.32 6.66 21.56
CA SER A 74 11.31 6.68 20.48
C SER A 74 11.79 5.27 20.14
N VAL A 75 12.13 4.47 21.14
CA VAL A 75 12.57 3.06 20.94
C VAL A 75 11.44 2.22 20.34
N GLN A 76 10.20 2.38 20.82
CA GLN A 76 9.07 1.62 20.29
C GLN A 76 8.74 2.00 18.85
N LEU A 77 8.77 3.28 18.51
CA LEU A 77 8.52 3.75 17.14
C LEU A 77 9.60 3.27 16.17
N GLU A 78 10.87 3.31 16.57
CA GLU A 78 11.98 2.76 15.78
C GLU A 78 11.79 1.26 15.51
N THR A 79 11.45 0.49 16.54
CA THR A 79 11.14 -0.95 16.39
C THR A 79 9.99 -1.19 15.41
N ILE A 80 8.94 -0.37 15.45
CA ILE A 80 7.81 -0.47 14.53
C ILE A 80 8.23 -0.15 13.10
N GLU A 81 9.06 0.87 12.88
CA GLU A 81 9.57 1.22 11.54
C GLU A 81 10.44 0.10 10.95
N GLU A 82 11.28 -0.53 11.77
CA GLU A 82 12.07 -1.71 11.35
C GLU A 82 11.16 -2.88 10.95
N GLN A 83 10.13 -3.16 11.75
CA GLN A 83 9.16 -4.22 11.45
C GLN A 83 8.37 -3.92 10.17
N MET A 84 7.93 -2.69 9.96
CA MET A 84 7.23 -2.28 8.73
C MET A 84 8.13 -2.48 7.51
N THR A 85 9.40 -2.09 7.60
CA THR A 85 10.39 -2.29 6.53
C THR A 85 10.58 -3.77 6.20
N ALA A 86 10.68 -4.63 7.22
CA ALA A 86 10.81 -6.07 7.06
C ALA A 86 9.56 -6.70 6.41
N ILE A 87 8.37 -6.26 6.80
CA ILE A 87 7.10 -6.69 6.20
C ILE A 87 7.02 -6.29 4.73
N ASP A 88 7.35 -5.06 4.38
CA ASP A 88 7.35 -4.59 3.00
C ASP A 88 8.33 -5.37 2.12
N LEU A 89 9.51 -5.68 2.64
CA LEU A 89 10.47 -6.54 1.95
C LEU A 89 9.92 -7.95 1.73
N SER A 90 9.31 -8.55 2.75
CA SER A 90 8.70 -9.87 2.68
C SER A 90 7.56 -9.94 1.65
N LEU A 91 6.71 -8.89 1.58
CA LEU A 91 5.65 -8.78 0.59
C LEU A 91 6.19 -8.71 -0.84
N LYS A 92 7.26 -7.93 -1.07
CA LYS A 92 7.93 -7.86 -2.37
C LYS A 92 8.54 -9.20 -2.76
N GLN A 93 9.20 -9.89 -1.84
CA GLN A 93 9.78 -11.22 -2.07
C GLN A 93 8.70 -12.26 -2.39
N SER A 94 7.60 -12.27 -1.63
CA SER A 94 6.47 -13.16 -1.86
C SER A 94 5.84 -12.94 -3.24
N THR A 95 5.68 -11.70 -3.65
CA THR A 95 5.16 -11.34 -4.98
C THR A 95 6.09 -11.83 -6.09
N ALA A 96 7.40 -11.61 -5.94
CA ALA A 96 8.41 -12.07 -6.90
C ALA A 96 8.45 -13.61 -6.98
N GLN A 97 8.39 -14.28 -5.84
CA GLN A 97 8.37 -15.75 -5.78
C GLN A 97 7.12 -16.30 -6.48
N ARG A 98 5.94 -15.74 -6.23
CA ARG A 98 4.71 -16.12 -6.94
C ARG A 98 4.85 -15.98 -8.45
N GLN A 99 5.41 -14.88 -8.94
CA GLN A 99 5.65 -14.67 -10.37
C GLN A 99 6.65 -15.70 -10.94
N ASN A 100 7.70 -16.01 -10.20
CA ASN A 100 8.70 -16.99 -10.61
C ASN A 100 8.11 -18.41 -10.69
N ILE A 101 7.29 -18.81 -9.71
CA ILE A 101 6.58 -20.10 -9.73
C ILE A 101 5.64 -20.18 -10.94
N LEU A 102 4.84 -19.13 -11.19
CA LEU A 102 3.95 -19.08 -12.35
C LEU A 102 4.74 -19.16 -13.66
N ARG A 103 5.85 -18.42 -13.76
CA ARG A 103 6.73 -18.48 -14.95
C ARG A 103 7.29 -19.88 -15.15
N ALA A 104 7.80 -20.50 -14.10
CA ALA A 104 8.34 -21.87 -14.15
C ALA A 104 7.25 -22.89 -14.55
N ALA A 105 6.02 -22.73 -14.03
CA ALA A 105 4.90 -23.59 -14.38
C ALA A 105 4.55 -23.51 -15.87
N PHE A 106 4.39 -22.30 -16.40
CA PHE A 106 4.02 -22.09 -17.79
C PHE A 106 5.16 -22.29 -18.80
N SER A 107 6.44 -22.31 -18.34
CA SER A 107 7.59 -22.69 -19.19
C SER A 107 7.92 -24.17 -19.12
N GLY A 108 7.13 -24.97 -18.39
CA GLY A 108 7.37 -26.41 -18.25
C GLY A 108 8.57 -26.78 -17.35
N GLN A 109 9.04 -25.83 -16.53
CA GLN A 109 10.21 -26.04 -15.64
C GLN A 109 9.81 -26.44 -14.22
N LEU A 110 8.52 -26.37 -13.88
CA LEU A 110 8.07 -26.67 -12.52
C LEU A 110 7.93 -28.17 -12.26
N VAL A 111 7.53 -28.92 -13.29
CA VAL A 111 7.34 -30.38 -13.22
C VAL A 111 8.23 -31.03 -14.27
N PRO A 112 8.95 -32.12 -13.93
CA PRO A 112 9.68 -32.89 -14.93
C PRO A 112 8.73 -33.36 -16.04
N GLN A 113 9.08 -33.12 -17.29
CA GLN A 113 8.29 -33.58 -18.40
C GLN A 113 8.49 -35.09 -18.60
N ASP A 114 7.37 -35.83 -18.78
CA ASP A 114 7.44 -37.23 -19.13
C ASP A 114 7.80 -37.37 -20.62
N PRO A 115 8.92 -38.05 -20.98
CA PRO A 115 9.30 -38.27 -22.36
C PRO A 115 8.28 -39.13 -23.16
N HIS A 116 7.35 -39.79 -22.46
CA HIS A 116 6.29 -40.60 -23.09
C HIS A 116 5.00 -39.82 -23.32
N ASP A 117 4.92 -38.58 -22.84
CA ASP A 117 3.76 -37.72 -23.09
C ASP A 117 3.62 -37.33 -24.56
N GLU A 118 2.37 -37.20 -25.00
CA GLU A 118 2.05 -36.74 -26.35
C GLU A 118 2.61 -35.32 -26.60
N PRO A 119 3.34 -35.07 -27.71
CA PRO A 119 3.86 -33.76 -28.03
C PRO A 119 2.73 -32.71 -28.10
N ALA A 120 2.97 -31.53 -27.53
CA ALA A 120 1.99 -30.43 -27.55
C ALA A 120 1.51 -30.06 -28.97
N SER A 121 2.33 -30.28 -30.00
CA SER A 121 1.95 -30.09 -31.41
C SER A 121 0.77 -30.97 -31.84
N ALA A 122 0.76 -32.26 -31.45
CA ALA A 122 -0.31 -33.19 -31.77
C ALA A 122 -1.64 -32.79 -31.07
N LEU A 123 -1.58 -32.38 -29.81
CA LEU A 123 -2.73 -31.83 -29.11
C LEU A 123 -3.29 -30.56 -29.79
N LEU A 124 -2.42 -29.65 -30.20
CA LEU A 124 -2.81 -28.41 -30.88
C LEU A 124 -3.44 -28.65 -32.22
N GLU A 125 -2.95 -29.64 -32.98
CA GLU A 125 -3.57 -30.04 -34.28
C GLU A 125 -4.97 -30.63 -34.06
N ARG A 126 -5.14 -31.47 -33.04
CA ARG A 126 -6.45 -32.01 -32.66
C ARG A 126 -7.45 -30.91 -32.31
N ILE A 127 -7.04 -29.96 -31.45
CA ILE A 127 -7.89 -28.81 -31.08
C ILE A 127 -8.24 -27.94 -32.28
N ARG A 128 -7.31 -27.72 -33.20
CA ARG A 128 -7.57 -26.99 -34.45
C ARG A 128 -8.59 -27.72 -35.35
N ALA A 129 -8.43 -29.02 -35.51
CA ALA A 129 -9.36 -29.86 -36.29
C ALA A 129 -10.79 -29.83 -35.69
N GLU A 130 -10.90 -29.96 -34.38
CA GLU A 130 -12.17 -29.86 -33.65
C GLU A 130 -12.85 -28.48 -33.84
N ARG A 131 -12.09 -27.39 -33.74
CA ARG A 131 -12.61 -26.03 -33.95
C ARG A 131 -13.11 -25.84 -35.39
N VAL A 132 -12.41 -26.37 -36.38
CA VAL A 132 -12.85 -26.32 -37.79
C VAL A 132 -14.14 -27.14 -37.99
N ALA A 133 -14.21 -28.35 -37.42
CA ALA A 133 -15.40 -29.19 -37.47
C ALA A 133 -16.62 -28.50 -36.78
N GLN A 134 -16.43 -27.91 -35.61
CA GLN A 134 -17.49 -27.16 -34.94
C GLN A 134 -17.92 -25.90 -35.71
N GLY A 135 -16.97 -25.19 -36.32
CA GLY A 135 -17.25 -24.05 -37.20
C GLY A 135 -18.02 -24.41 -38.44
N ALA A 136 -17.72 -25.56 -39.05
CA ALA A 136 -18.46 -26.12 -40.21
C ALA A 136 -19.90 -26.52 -39.81
N VAL A 137 -20.11 -27.13 -38.67
CA VAL A 137 -21.43 -27.50 -38.14
C VAL A 137 -22.30 -26.27 -37.87
N LYS A 138 -21.72 -25.20 -37.28
CA LYS A 138 -22.45 -23.94 -37.07
C LYS A 138 -22.84 -23.26 -38.37
N LYS A 139 -21.99 -23.27 -39.40
CA LYS A 139 -22.33 -22.73 -40.73
C LYS A 139 -23.43 -23.52 -41.43
N SER A 140 -23.44 -24.84 -41.32
CA SER A 140 -24.48 -25.69 -41.93
C SER A 140 -25.85 -25.53 -41.26
N ARG A 141 -25.91 -25.37 -39.94
CA ARG A 141 -27.15 -25.08 -39.19
C ARG A 141 -27.71 -23.70 -39.50
N GLY A 142 -26.85 -22.68 -39.65
CA GLY A 142 -27.28 -21.32 -40.02
C GLY A 142 -27.85 -21.24 -41.45
N ARG A 143 -27.36 -22.07 -42.36
CA ARG A 143 -27.82 -22.11 -43.73
C ARG A 143 -29.18 -22.82 -43.86
N LYS A 144 -29.41 -23.94 -43.13
CA LYS A 144 -30.70 -24.62 -43.07
C LYS A 144 -31.82 -23.79 -42.44
N ALA A 145 -31.49 -22.97 -41.43
CA ALA A 145 -32.47 -22.07 -40.81
C ALA A 145 -32.89 -20.88 -41.72
N LYS A 146 -32.04 -20.50 -42.68
CA LYS A 146 -32.31 -19.42 -43.63
C LYS A 146 -33.08 -19.86 -44.88
N GLU A 147 -33.06 -21.18 -45.22
CA GLU A 147 -33.84 -21.77 -46.32
C GLU A 147 -35.25 -22.21 -45.89
N ALA A 148 -35.56 -22.22 -44.59
CA ALA A 148 -36.84 -22.62 -44.00
C ALA A 148 -37.71 -21.46 -43.51
N ALA A 149 -37.29 -20.19 -43.74
CA ALA A 149 -38.01 -18.95 -43.46
C ALA A 149 -38.35 -18.20 -44.77
#